data_6251725e2e8cd6e276ec6babdd525d3d
#
_entry.id   6251725e2e8cd6e276ec6babdd525d3d
#
_cell.length_a   1.000
_cell.length_b   1.000
_cell.length_c   1.000
_cell.angle_alpha   90.00
_cell.angle_beta   90.00
_cell.angle_gamma   90.00
#
_symmetry.space_group_name_H-M   'P 1'
#
loop_
_entity.id
_entity.type
_entity.pdbx_description
1 polymer ?
#
loop_
_entity_poly.entity_id
_entity_poly.type
_entity_poly.pdbx_seq_one_letter_code
_entity_poly.pdbx_strand_id
1 'polypeptide(L)'
;MKNIISLVVLGFLLNIALQTNAQVINETPVDGLFPDDGIIDVKPTPLPSIRMADVMWQKRIWRVIDFREKMNQPFYFPVEAHGNWRSFFQIVIDGLKEGEITAYDISATDEFLAPITYNEVVARQTSAVNMVLSRPYPPYDEYDTTIYTTFDPSKVMQLRIKEDWYFDKQRSQMMVRIIGLCPVMMEERDGKEIPQPLFWIYFPEARNILAKAQMYNRFNDAEKRTYDEIFWKRMFSSYIYKESNVFDRRISEYAEGIDALFESERIKNDLFTFEHQLWEF
;
A
#
# COMPACT_ATOMS: atom_id res chain seq x y z
N MET A 1 -53.83 8.50 -57.78
CA MET A 1 -53.05 7.35 -57.27
C MET A 1 -51.65 7.74 -56.85
N LYS A 2 -50.87 8.48 -57.60
CA LYS A 2 -49.46 8.87 -57.20
C LYS A 2 -49.41 9.63 -55.86
N ASN A 3 -50.31 10.54 -55.58
CA ASN A 3 -50.34 11.33 -54.36
C ASN A 3 -50.72 10.51 -53.12
N ILE A 4 -51.55 9.47 -53.29
CA ILE A 4 -51.88 8.57 -52.16
C ILE A 4 -50.68 7.67 -51.79
N ILE A 5 -49.99 7.16 -52.79
CA ILE A 5 -48.77 6.35 -52.59
C ILE A 5 -47.72 7.17 -51.90
N SER A 6 -47.52 8.45 -52.30
CA SER A 6 -46.58 9.36 -51.65
C SER A 6 -46.87 9.62 -50.18
N LEU A 7 -48.19 9.76 -49.87
CA LEU A 7 -48.65 9.99 -48.48
C LEU A 7 -48.51 8.76 -47.62
N VAL A 8 -48.74 7.56 -48.17
CA VAL A 8 -48.47 6.29 -47.44
C VAL A 8 -47.00 6.05 -47.17
N VAL A 9 -46.14 6.32 -48.17
CA VAL A 9 -44.70 6.20 -48.00
C VAL A 9 -44.16 7.21 -46.95
N LEU A 10 -44.67 8.46 -46.97
CA LEU A 10 -44.31 9.47 -45.97
C LEU A 10 -44.78 9.05 -44.56
N GLY A 11 -45.96 8.49 -44.42
CA GLY A 11 -46.47 7.96 -43.14
C GLY A 11 -45.68 6.77 -42.64
N PHE A 12 -45.18 5.91 -43.53
CA PHE A 12 -44.33 4.78 -43.14
C PHE A 12 -42.91 5.24 -42.70
N LEU A 13 -42.33 6.23 -43.40
CA LEU A 13 -41.06 6.83 -43.02
C LEU A 13 -41.18 7.59 -41.69
N LEU A 14 -42.29 8.24 -41.38
CA LEU A 14 -42.52 8.92 -40.10
C LEU A 14 -42.62 7.89 -38.95
N ASN A 15 -43.22 6.73 -39.16
CA ASN A 15 -43.29 5.68 -38.14
C ASN A 15 -41.91 5.03 -37.86
N ILE A 16 -41.04 4.94 -38.87
CA ILE A 16 -39.65 4.45 -38.67
C ILE A 16 -38.84 5.46 -37.91
N ALA A 17 -39.04 6.77 -38.11
CA ALA A 17 -38.34 7.82 -37.39
C ALA A 17 -38.77 7.95 -35.92
N LEU A 18 -39.98 7.47 -35.57
CA LEU A 18 -40.47 7.51 -34.18
C LEU A 18 -39.99 6.31 -33.32
N GLN A 19 -39.33 5.34 -33.91
CA GLN A 19 -38.71 4.23 -33.19
C GLN A 19 -37.24 4.51 -32.78
N THR A 20 -36.90 5.75 -32.54
CA THR A 20 -35.75 6.01 -31.68
C THR A 20 -36.16 5.60 -30.26
N ASN A 21 -36.00 4.33 -29.95
CA ASN A 21 -35.93 3.90 -28.58
C ASN A 21 -34.76 4.69 -27.98
N ALA A 22 -35.05 5.79 -27.29
CA ALA A 22 -34.17 6.25 -26.24
C ALA A 22 -33.89 4.98 -25.43
N GLN A 23 -32.64 4.56 -25.38
CA GLN A 23 -32.26 3.36 -24.67
C GLN A 23 -32.83 3.45 -23.26
N VAL A 24 -33.97 2.85 -23.06
CA VAL A 24 -34.44 2.53 -21.72
C VAL A 24 -33.47 1.43 -21.30
N ILE A 25 -32.48 1.83 -20.53
CA ILE A 25 -31.53 0.93 -19.91
C ILE A 25 -32.38 0.01 -19.02
N ASN A 26 -32.73 -1.17 -19.51
CA ASN A 26 -33.41 -2.21 -18.75
C ASN A 26 -32.42 -2.93 -17.78
N GLU A 27 -31.25 -2.37 -17.61
CA GLU A 27 -30.23 -2.87 -16.72
C GLU A 27 -30.35 -2.17 -15.38
N THR A 28 -29.88 -2.85 -14.34
CA THR A 28 -29.76 -2.26 -13.00
C THR A 28 -28.95 -0.96 -13.09
N PRO A 29 -29.35 0.10 -12.37
CA PRO A 29 -28.62 1.36 -12.38
C PRO A 29 -27.15 1.11 -12.05
N VAL A 30 -26.26 1.60 -12.89
CA VAL A 30 -24.81 1.50 -12.71
C VAL A 30 -24.31 2.88 -12.25
N ASP A 31 -23.60 2.92 -11.14
CA ASP A 31 -22.96 4.14 -10.64
C ASP A 31 -21.65 4.36 -11.39
N GLY A 32 -21.75 4.99 -12.57
CA GLY A 32 -20.60 5.29 -13.42
C GLY A 32 -20.87 5.15 -14.92
N LEU A 33 -19.85 5.42 -15.72
CA LEU A 33 -19.93 5.28 -17.20
C LEU A 33 -19.88 3.80 -17.63
N PHE A 34 -19.26 2.95 -16.82
CA PHE A 34 -19.10 1.53 -17.07
C PHE A 34 -19.37 0.75 -15.78
N PRO A 35 -19.88 -0.48 -15.88
CA PRO A 35 -19.95 -1.36 -14.72
C PRO A 35 -18.52 -1.60 -14.21
N ASP A 36 -18.27 -1.27 -12.94
CA ASP A 36 -17.00 -1.52 -12.29
C ASP A 36 -17.14 -2.71 -11.33
N ASP A 37 -16.73 -3.87 -11.79
CA ASP A 37 -16.75 -5.10 -10.97
C ASP A 37 -15.70 -5.08 -9.88
N GLY A 38 -14.83 -4.07 -9.84
CA GLY A 38 -13.72 -3.95 -8.86
C GLY A 38 -12.67 -5.04 -8.95
N ILE A 39 -12.87 -5.99 -9.83
CA ILE A 39 -11.95 -7.11 -10.02
C ILE A 39 -10.89 -6.70 -11.02
N ILE A 40 -9.65 -6.65 -10.56
CA ILE A 40 -8.48 -6.49 -11.42
C ILE A 40 -7.81 -7.85 -11.51
N ASP A 41 -7.98 -8.55 -12.64
CA ASP A 41 -7.25 -9.79 -12.90
C ASP A 41 -5.88 -9.48 -13.55
N VAL A 42 -5.08 -8.72 -12.83
CA VAL A 42 -3.72 -8.37 -13.24
C VAL A 42 -2.73 -9.23 -12.49
N LYS A 43 -1.84 -9.89 -13.24
CA LYS A 43 -0.71 -10.60 -12.66
C LYS A 43 0.45 -9.63 -12.45
N PRO A 44 1.20 -9.75 -11.35
CA PRO A 44 2.36 -8.91 -11.12
C PRO A 44 3.39 -9.11 -12.23
N THR A 45 3.99 -8.02 -12.70
CA THR A 45 5.08 -8.09 -13.70
C THR A 45 6.22 -8.94 -13.16
N PRO A 46 6.67 -9.98 -13.88
CA PRO A 46 7.73 -10.85 -13.39
C PRO A 46 9.01 -10.05 -13.14
N LEU A 47 9.63 -10.32 -12.01
CA LEU A 47 10.91 -9.72 -11.67
C LEU A 47 12.00 -10.28 -12.58
N PRO A 48 12.94 -9.44 -13.06
CA PRO A 48 14.05 -9.93 -13.87
C PRO A 48 14.86 -10.96 -13.07
N SER A 49 15.24 -12.04 -13.73
CA SER A 49 16.12 -13.03 -13.13
C SER A 49 17.51 -12.42 -12.91
N ILE A 50 18.09 -12.68 -11.76
CA ILE A 50 19.42 -12.20 -11.39
C ILE A 50 20.28 -13.41 -11.08
N ARG A 51 21.47 -13.45 -11.65
CA ARG A 51 22.51 -14.42 -11.27
C ARG A 51 23.53 -13.73 -10.39
N MET A 52 24.00 -14.41 -9.37
CA MET A 52 24.99 -13.86 -8.42
C MET A 52 26.25 -13.34 -9.14
N ALA A 53 26.67 -14.00 -10.22
CA ALA A 53 27.82 -13.60 -11.02
C ALA A 53 27.64 -12.28 -11.81
N ASP A 54 26.41 -11.83 -11.98
CA ASP A 54 26.08 -10.61 -12.74
C ASP A 54 25.94 -9.39 -11.82
N VAL A 55 25.86 -9.60 -10.50
CA VAL A 55 25.78 -8.54 -9.50
C VAL A 55 27.20 -8.10 -9.13
N MET A 56 27.62 -6.95 -9.65
CA MET A 56 28.95 -6.40 -9.36
C MET A 56 29.00 -5.52 -8.12
N TRP A 57 27.89 -4.92 -7.79
CA TRP A 57 27.74 -4.05 -6.62
C TRP A 57 26.33 -4.21 -6.06
N GLN A 58 26.22 -4.21 -4.73
CA GLN A 58 24.97 -4.29 -4.01
C GLN A 58 25.04 -3.51 -2.72
N LYS A 59 23.98 -2.80 -2.38
CA LYS A 59 23.81 -2.12 -1.10
C LYS A 59 22.39 -2.24 -0.61
N ARG A 60 22.20 -2.63 0.63
CA ARG A 60 20.89 -2.70 1.27
C ARG A 60 20.54 -1.39 1.92
N ILE A 61 19.30 -0.96 1.69
CA ILE A 61 18.77 0.31 2.14
C ILE A 61 17.39 0.08 2.74
N TRP A 62 17.11 0.79 3.82
CA TRP A 62 15.81 0.81 4.45
C TRP A 62 15.25 2.23 4.37
N ARG A 63 14.01 2.31 3.88
CA ARG A 63 13.28 3.56 3.69
C ARG A 63 12.01 3.59 4.53
N VAL A 64 11.52 4.79 4.80
CA VAL A 64 10.20 5.03 5.38
C VAL A 64 9.37 5.79 4.37
N ILE A 65 8.17 5.31 4.12
CA ILE A 65 7.08 6.04 3.48
C ILE A 65 6.20 6.56 4.61
N ASP A 66 6.04 7.87 4.73
CA ASP A 66 5.11 8.49 5.67
C ASP A 66 3.80 8.80 4.94
N PHE A 67 2.68 8.25 5.42
CA PHE A 67 1.38 8.40 4.79
C PHE A 67 0.78 9.80 4.97
N ARG A 68 1.34 10.62 5.87
CA ARG A 68 0.96 12.02 6.04
C ARG A 68 1.39 12.89 4.86
N GLU A 69 2.40 12.47 4.12
CA GLU A 69 2.82 13.16 2.91
C GLU A 69 1.75 13.07 1.82
N LYS A 70 1.50 14.21 1.14
CA LYS A 70 0.44 14.33 0.14
C LYS A 70 0.51 13.29 -0.98
N MET A 71 1.70 12.87 -1.38
CA MET A 71 1.91 11.87 -2.41
C MET A 71 1.52 10.47 -1.94
N ASN A 72 1.69 10.20 -0.65
CA ASN A 72 1.51 8.89 -0.04
C ASN A 72 0.11 8.69 0.57
N GLN A 73 -0.72 9.74 0.65
CA GLN A 73 -2.08 9.64 1.21
C GLN A 73 -2.93 8.51 0.64
N PRO A 74 -2.85 8.15 -0.65
CA PRO A 74 -3.62 7.03 -1.19
C PRO A 74 -3.27 5.65 -0.62
N PHE A 75 -2.13 5.49 0.09
CA PHE A 75 -1.82 4.28 0.85
C PHE A 75 -2.67 4.16 2.13
N TYR A 76 -3.03 5.30 2.70
CA TYR A 76 -3.77 5.38 3.95
C TYR A 76 -5.29 5.41 3.74
N PHE A 77 -5.75 6.20 2.77
CA PHE A 77 -7.18 6.36 2.47
C PHE A 77 -7.66 5.39 1.39
N PRO A 78 -8.91 4.90 1.52
CA PRO A 78 -9.88 5.15 2.58
C PRO A 78 -9.56 4.36 3.87
N VAL A 79 -9.78 4.95 5.04
CA VAL A 79 -9.60 4.28 6.34
C VAL A 79 -10.59 3.14 6.50
N GLU A 80 -11.83 3.35 6.07
CA GLU A 80 -12.84 2.31 5.97
C GLU A 80 -13.04 1.93 4.51
N ALA A 81 -13.22 0.65 4.22
CA ALA A 81 -13.43 0.17 2.85
C ALA A 81 -14.65 0.85 2.24
N HIS A 82 -14.49 1.47 1.08
CA HIS A 82 -15.54 2.13 0.31
C HIS A 82 -15.60 1.56 -1.10
N GLY A 83 -16.62 0.76 -1.38
CA GLY A 83 -16.71 0.05 -2.64
C GLY A 83 -15.49 -0.85 -2.87
N ASN A 84 -14.79 -0.60 -3.98
CA ASN A 84 -13.59 -1.35 -4.37
C ASN A 84 -12.28 -0.78 -3.77
N TRP A 85 -12.38 0.37 -3.10
CA TRP A 85 -11.25 1.07 -2.53
C TRP A 85 -10.96 0.58 -1.12
N ARG A 86 -9.73 0.15 -0.89
CA ARG A 86 -9.23 -0.28 0.42
C ARG A 86 -7.84 0.32 0.64
N SER A 87 -7.51 0.67 1.89
CA SER A 87 -6.16 1.11 2.22
C SER A 87 -5.16 -0.03 2.05
N PHE A 88 -3.90 0.31 1.84
CA PHE A 88 -2.81 -0.66 1.76
C PHE A 88 -2.81 -1.62 2.97
N PHE A 89 -2.99 -1.07 4.16
CA PHE A 89 -2.96 -1.87 5.38
C PHE A 89 -4.13 -2.84 5.49
N GLN A 90 -5.35 -2.44 5.06
CA GLN A 90 -6.51 -3.34 5.03
C GLN A 90 -6.26 -4.53 4.09
N ILE A 91 -5.68 -4.29 2.91
CA ILE A 91 -5.36 -5.34 1.95
C ILE A 91 -4.36 -6.33 2.54
N VAL A 92 -3.34 -5.82 3.24
CA VAL A 92 -2.35 -6.66 3.92
C VAL A 92 -2.99 -7.52 5.02
N ILE A 93 -3.85 -6.93 5.84
CA ILE A 93 -4.54 -7.66 6.91
C ILE A 93 -5.50 -8.71 6.36
N ASP A 94 -6.22 -8.39 5.29
CA ASP A 94 -7.11 -9.36 4.63
C ASP A 94 -6.29 -10.52 4.05
N GLY A 95 -5.17 -10.25 3.39
CA GLY A 95 -4.27 -11.28 2.89
C GLY A 95 -3.63 -12.15 3.98
N LEU A 96 -3.37 -11.58 5.16
CA LEU A 96 -2.93 -12.37 6.33
C LEU A 96 -4.05 -13.27 6.88
N LYS A 97 -5.31 -12.79 6.91
CA LYS A 97 -6.47 -13.59 7.34
C LYS A 97 -6.73 -14.76 6.40
N GLU A 98 -6.59 -14.53 5.10
CA GLU A 98 -6.80 -15.53 4.06
C GLU A 98 -5.60 -16.48 3.92
N GLY A 99 -4.47 -16.15 4.56
CA GLY A 99 -3.25 -16.96 4.51
C GLY A 99 -2.50 -16.85 3.17
N GLU A 100 -2.79 -15.83 2.37
CA GLU A 100 -2.10 -15.56 1.10
C GLU A 100 -0.75 -14.84 1.33
N ILE A 101 -0.57 -14.19 2.48
CA ILE A 101 0.67 -13.53 2.91
C ILE A 101 1.11 -14.09 4.24
N THR A 102 2.42 -14.23 4.41
CA THR A 102 3.03 -14.60 5.68
C THR A 102 3.59 -13.37 6.40
N ALA A 103 3.21 -13.17 7.65
CA ALA A 103 3.83 -12.17 8.52
C ALA A 103 5.03 -12.76 9.25
N TYR A 104 6.06 -11.94 9.47
CA TYR A 104 7.28 -12.32 10.17
C TYR A 104 7.56 -11.41 11.36
N ASP A 105 8.06 -11.99 12.43
CA ASP A 105 8.38 -11.27 13.66
C ASP A 105 9.54 -10.30 13.47
N ILE A 106 9.41 -9.15 14.15
CA ILE A 106 10.40 -8.07 14.15
C ILE A 106 11.36 -8.15 15.33
N SER A 107 11.10 -9.03 16.32
CA SER A 107 11.75 -8.99 17.63
C SER A 107 13.23 -9.31 17.58
N ALA A 108 13.63 -10.22 16.68
CA ALA A 108 15.01 -10.68 16.61
C ALA A 108 15.78 -9.98 15.47
N THR A 109 15.29 -10.10 14.25
CA THR A 109 15.95 -9.58 13.06
C THR A 109 14.91 -9.23 11.99
N ASP A 110 15.34 -8.53 10.94
CA ASP A 110 14.52 -8.24 9.76
C ASP A 110 14.69 -9.30 8.63
N GLU A 111 15.15 -10.52 8.98
CA GLU A 111 15.54 -11.57 8.01
C GLU A 111 14.44 -12.60 7.69
N PHE A 112 13.20 -12.33 8.06
CA PHE A 112 12.06 -13.22 7.81
C PHE A 112 12.22 -14.65 8.38
N LEU A 113 12.82 -14.78 9.56
CA LEU A 113 13.13 -16.10 10.15
C LEU A 113 11.95 -16.72 10.91
N ALA A 114 11.16 -15.89 11.58
CA ALA A 114 10.09 -16.34 12.48
C ALA A 114 8.72 -15.95 11.91
N PRO A 115 7.99 -16.84 11.24
CA PRO A 115 6.62 -16.57 10.81
C PRO A 115 5.69 -16.44 12.01
N ILE A 116 4.74 -15.51 11.94
CA ILE A 116 3.70 -15.27 12.93
C ILE A 116 2.32 -15.34 12.29
N THR A 117 1.35 -15.82 13.04
CA THR A 117 -0.02 -15.95 12.57
C THR A 117 -0.79 -14.62 12.72
N TYR A 118 -1.89 -14.46 11.95
CA TYR A 118 -2.78 -13.31 12.10
C TYR A 118 -3.27 -13.12 13.55
N ASN A 119 -3.63 -14.20 14.23
CA ASN A 119 -4.11 -14.13 15.60
C ASN A 119 -3.03 -13.61 16.58
N GLU A 120 -1.78 -13.96 16.35
CA GLU A 120 -0.65 -13.44 17.15
C GLU A 120 -0.40 -11.96 16.87
N VAL A 121 -0.52 -11.52 15.61
CA VAL A 121 -0.43 -10.10 15.26
C VAL A 121 -1.49 -9.30 16.00
N VAL A 122 -2.75 -9.74 15.96
CA VAL A 122 -3.85 -9.08 16.66
C VAL A 122 -3.66 -9.11 18.18
N ALA A 123 -3.24 -10.24 18.74
CA ALA A 123 -3.02 -10.40 20.18
C ALA A 123 -1.94 -9.44 20.71
N ARG A 124 -0.87 -9.21 19.95
CA ARG A 124 0.19 -8.26 20.31
C ARG A 124 -0.28 -6.80 20.33
N GLN A 125 -1.30 -6.47 19.56
CA GLN A 125 -1.85 -5.11 19.46
C GLN A 125 -3.08 -4.90 20.33
N THR A 126 -3.64 -5.98 20.90
CA THR A 126 -4.77 -5.91 21.79
C THR A 126 -4.26 -5.66 23.21
N SER A 127 -4.61 -4.51 23.78
CA SER A 127 -4.35 -4.21 25.18
C SER A 127 -5.62 -4.37 26.01
N ALA A 128 -5.49 -5.02 27.15
CA ALA A 128 -6.55 -5.12 28.13
C ALA A 128 -6.36 -4.03 29.19
N VAL A 129 -7.32 -3.11 29.30
CA VAL A 129 -7.31 -2.05 30.31
C VAL A 129 -8.41 -2.35 31.30
N ASN A 130 -8.03 -2.56 32.55
CA ASN A 130 -8.99 -2.69 33.63
C ASN A 130 -9.50 -1.30 34.02
N MET A 131 -10.79 -1.08 33.92
CA MET A 131 -11.43 0.15 34.30
C MET A 131 -12.56 -0.14 35.28
N VAL A 132 -12.71 0.74 36.29
CA VAL A 132 -13.84 0.77 37.18
C VAL A 132 -14.91 1.65 36.54
N LEU A 133 -16.05 1.07 36.20
CA LEU A 133 -17.19 1.79 35.68
C LEU A 133 -18.31 1.84 36.67
N SER A 134 -18.97 3.01 36.82
CA SER A 134 -20.17 3.17 37.62
C SER A 134 -21.40 2.86 36.77
N ARG A 135 -22.38 2.15 37.37
CA ARG A 135 -23.68 1.93 36.72
C ARG A 135 -24.41 3.24 36.55
N PRO A 136 -25.05 3.53 35.42
CA PRO A 136 -25.76 4.78 35.17
C PRO A 136 -27.13 4.88 35.95
N TYR A 137 -27.53 3.82 36.67
CA TYR A 137 -28.78 3.76 37.45
C TYR A 137 -28.54 3.30 38.89
N PRO A 138 -29.42 3.66 39.84
CA PRO A 138 -29.32 3.21 41.23
C PRO A 138 -29.22 1.67 41.30
N PRO A 139 -28.31 1.14 42.15
CA PRO A 139 -27.60 1.79 43.24
C PRO A 139 -26.31 2.52 42.94
N TYR A 140 -25.96 2.77 41.65
CA TYR A 140 -24.73 3.44 41.21
C TYR A 140 -23.43 2.71 41.61
N ASP A 141 -23.53 1.41 41.76
CA ASP A 141 -22.40 0.58 42.17
C ASP A 141 -21.26 0.65 41.12
N GLU A 142 -20.06 0.66 41.62
CA GLU A 142 -18.86 0.53 40.82
C GLU A 142 -18.60 -0.95 40.54
N TYR A 143 -18.22 -1.27 39.35
CA TYR A 143 -17.82 -2.62 38.97
C TYR A 143 -16.54 -2.60 38.09
N ASP A 144 -15.68 -3.55 38.36
CA ASP A 144 -14.48 -3.75 37.57
C ASP A 144 -14.84 -4.38 36.22
N THR A 145 -14.38 -3.78 35.14
CA THR A 145 -14.51 -4.34 33.81
C THR A 145 -13.19 -4.24 33.05
N THR A 146 -12.91 -5.22 32.24
CA THR A 146 -11.75 -5.21 31.36
C THR A 146 -12.21 -4.79 29.97
N ILE A 147 -11.74 -3.64 29.53
CA ILE A 147 -11.97 -3.16 28.15
C ILE A 147 -10.80 -3.61 27.31
N TYR A 148 -11.11 -4.40 26.28
CA TYR A 148 -10.13 -4.79 25.27
C TYR A 148 -10.09 -3.71 24.19
N THR A 149 -8.98 -3.02 24.07
CA THR A 149 -8.75 -2.12 22.95
C THR A 149 -8.35 -2.96 21.76
N THR A 150 -9.24 -3.08 20.80
CA THR A 150 -8.98 -3.77 19.52
C THR A 150 -7.94 -2.99 18.72
N PHE A 151 -7.18 -3.71 17.91
CA PHE A 151 -6.26 -3.13 16.96
C PHE A 151 -6.96 -2.11 16.05
N ASP A 152 -6.41 -0.90 15.96
CA ASP A 152 -6.94 0.20 15.17
C ASP A 152 -6.07 0.43 13.92
N PRO A 153 -6.55 0.05 12.73
CA PRO A 153 -5.83 0.24 11.47
C PRO A 153 -5.50 1.70 11.17
N SER A 154 -6.27 2.65 11.70
CA SER A 154 -6.07 4.08 11.45
C SER A 154 -4.79 4.65 12.06
N LYS A 155 -4.21 3.95 13.04
CA LYS A 155 -2.94 4.32 13.66
C LYS A 155 -1.70 3.92 12.84
N VAL A 156 -1.88 3.13 11.77
CA VAL A 156 -0.79 2.75 10.88
C VAL A 156 -0.54 3.90 9.91
N MET A 157 0.47 4.70 10.19
CA MET A 157 0.77 5.93 9.45
C MET A 157 2.07 5.89 8.66
N GLN A 158 2.85 4.83 8.82
CA GLN A 158 4.12 4.69 8.10
C GLN A 158 4.30 3.27 7.58
N LEU A 159 5.10 3.16 6.53
CA LEU A 159 5.52 1.88 5.95
C LEU A 159 7.04 1.89 5.81
N ARG A 160 7.72 0.94 6.44
CA ARG A 160 9.15 0.71 6.20
C ARG A 160 9.31 -0.23 5.03
N ILE A 161 10.27 0.09 4.19
CA ILE A 161 10.66 -0.72 3.03
C ILE A 161 12.11 -1.15 3.21
N LYS A 162 12.36 -2.44 3.02
CA LYS A 162 13.69 -3.02 2.91
C LYS A 162 13.95 -3.32 1.45
N GLU A 163 15.00 -2.75 0.88
CA GLU A 163 15.31 -2.86 -0.54
C GLU A 163 16.80 -3.11 -0.78
N ASP A 164 17.11 -3.85 -1.83
CA ASP A 164 18.46 -4.07 -2.32
C ASP A 164 18.68 -3.30 -3.61
N TRP A 165 19.64 -2.39 -3.58
CA TRP A 165 20.15 -1.68 -4.74
C TRP A 165 21.33 -2.46 -5.28
N TYR A 166 21.32 -2.76 -6.58
CA TYR A 166 22.39 -3.55 -7.21
C TYR A 166 22.64 -3.11 -8.64
N PHE A 167 23.89 -3.27 -9.07
CA PHE A 167 24.27 -3.05 -10.45
C PHE A 167 24.28 -4.39 -11.18
N ASP A 168 23.47 -4.49 -12.24
CA ASP A 168 23.38 -5.65 -13.11
C ASP A 168 24.31 -5.48 -14.31
N LYS A 169 25.38 -6.28 -14.36
CA LYS A 169 26.36 -6.27 -15.43
C LYS A 169 25.78 -6.59 -16.80
N GLN A 170 24.79 -7.47 -16.87
CA GLN A 170 24.19 -7.85 -18.14
C GLN A 170 23.38 -6.72 -18.78
N ARG A 171 22.70 -5.96 -17.95
CA ARG A 171 21.85 -4.84 -18.40
C ARG A 171 22.57 -3.50 -18.34
N SER A 172 23.75 -3.46 -17.70
CA SER A 172 24.50 -2.23 -17.44
C SER A 172 23.63 -1.15 -16.78
N GLN A 173 22.82 -1.55 -15.82
CA GLN A 173 21.87 -0.66 -15.15
C GLN A 173 21.87 -0.87 -13.65
N MET A 174 21.63 0.22 -12.93
CA MET A 174 21.29 0.19 -11.52
C MET A 174 19.84 -0.25 -11.36
N MET A 175 19.61 -1.26 -10.56
CA MET A 175 18.29 -1.80 -10.30
C MET A 175 17.99 -1.86 -8.82
N VAL A 176 16.71 -1.77 -8.48
CA VAL A 176 16.23 -1.85 -7.10
C VAL A 176 15.27 -3.02 -6.97
N ARG A 177 15.47 -3.82 -5.94
CA ARG A 177 14.55 -4.88 -5.57
C ARG A 177 14.01 -4.68 -4.18
N ILE A 178 12.71 -4.49 -4.06
CA ILE A 178 12.04 -4.47 -2.75
C ILE A 178 12.01 -5.91 -2.25
N ILE A 179 12.48 -6.10 -1.02
CA ILE A 179 12.57 -7.39 -0.34
C ILE A 179 11.43 -7.53 0.65
N GLY A 180 11.17 -6.49 1.43
CA GLY A 180 10.16 -6.54 2.47
C GLY A 180 9.51 -5.21 2.77
N LEU A 181 8.30 -5.33 3.33
CA LEU A 181 7.47 -4.22 3.78
C LEU A 181 7.14 -4.43 5.26
N CYS A 182 7.17 -3.37 6.04
CA CYS A 182 6.80 -3.41 7.45
C CYS A 182 5.89 -2.23 7.78
N PRO A 183 4.60 -2.46 8.02
CA PRO A 183 3.70 -1.44 8.53
C PRO A 183 4.14 -0.96 9.92
N VAL A 184 4.02 0.35 10.15
CA VAL A 184 4.41 0.99 11.39
C VAL A 184 3.24 1.77 11.96
N MET A 185 2.86 1.43 13.18
CA MET A 185 1.85 2.13 13.94
C MET A 185 2.48 3.29 14.71
N MET A 186 1.76 4.41 14.79
CA MET A 186 2.16 5.52 15.65
C MET A 186 1.44 5.39 16.98
N GLU A 187 2.21 5.20 18.05
CA GLU A 187 1.69 5.14 19.41
C GLU A 187 2.05 6.42 20.17
N GLU A 188 1.08 7.03 20.78
CA GLU A 188 1.32 8.20 21.62
C GLU A 188 1.70 7.76 23.04
N ARG A 189 2.92 8.09 23.47
CA ARG A 189 3.40 7.88 24.83
C ARG A 189 3.99 9.19 25.35
N ASP A 190 3.51 9.63 26.48
CA ASP A 190 3.97 10.87 27.15
C ASP A 190 3.93 12.12 26.23
N GLY A 191 2.90 12.21 25.35
CA GLY A 191 2.72 13.31 24.41
C GLY A 191 3.71 13.29 23.23
N LYS A 192 4.38 12.16 23.01
CA LYS A 192 5.26 11.95 21.85
C LYS A 192 4.76 10.77 21.01
N GLU A 193 4.74 10.95 19.69
CA GLU A 193 4.49 9.86 18.76
C GLU A 193 5.72 8.96 18.64
N ILE A 194 5.58 7.69 18.99
CA ILE A 194 6.64 6.69 18.90
C ILE A 194 6.28 5.71 17.79
N PRO A 195 7.11 5.55 16.77
CA PRO A 195 6.86 4.61 15.68
C PRO A 195 7.10 3.18 16.15
N GLN A 196 6.04 2.38 16.18
CA GLN A 196 6.07 0.96 16.53
C GLN A 196 5.88 0.10 15.27
N PRO A 197 6.93 -0.58 14.80
CA PRO A 197 6.78 -1.53 13.70
C PRO A 197 5.93 -2.72 14.15
N LEU A 198 5.11 -3.27 13.25
CA LEU A 198 4.17 -4.34 13.58
C LEU A 198 4.72 -5.72 13.23
N PHE A 199 5.04 -5.94 11.97
CA PHE A 199 5.57 -7.18 11.42
C PHE A 199 6.21 -6.92 10.06
N TRP A 200 7.05 -7.83 9.60
CA TRP A 200 7.56 -7.82 8.23
C TRP A 200 6.73 -8.71 7.32
N ILE A 201 6.62 -8.30 6.06
CA ILE A 201 6.01 -9.06 4.97
C ILE A 201 7.05 -9.23 3.88
N TYR A 202 7.18 -10.43 3.35
CA TYR A 202 8.02 -10.67 2.18
C TYR A 202 7.33 -10.14 0.92
N PHE A 203 7.89 -9.10 0.32
CA PHE A 203 7.26 -8.37 -0.79
C PHE A 203 6.95 -9.24 -2.01
N PRO A 204 7.86 -10.16 -2.47
CA PRO A 204 7.55 -11.02 -3.61
C PRO A 204 6.32 -11.92 -3.44
N GLU A 205 6.02 -12.35 -2.21
CA GLU A 205 4.81 -13.10 -1.87
C GLU A 205 3.57 -12.20 -1.92
N ALA A 206 3.66 -11.00 -1.35
CA ALA A 206 2.56 -10.04 -1.29
C ALA A 206 2.15 -9.49 -2.66
N ARG A 207 3.01 -9.54 -3.67
CA ARG A 207 2.76 -8.96 -5.00
C ARG A 207 1.48 -9.46 -5.66
N ASN A 208 1.13 -10.72 -5.47
CA ASN A 208 -0.08 -11.30 -6.08
C ASN A 208 -1.36 -10.62 -5.58
N ILE A 209 -1.42 -10.27 -4.30
CA ILE A 209 -2.56 -9.57 -3.71
C ILE A 209 -2.52 -8.09 -4.09
N LEU A 210 -1.33 -7.48 -4.02
CA LEU A 210 -1.13 -6.07 -4.34
C LEU A 210 -1.41 -5.76 -5.81
N ALA A 211 -1.22 -6.71 -6.72
CA ALA A 211 -1.55 -6.57 -8.14
C ALA A 211 -3.06 -6.60 -8.41
N LYS A 212 -3.85 -7.25 -7.55
CA LYS A 212 -5.31 -7.29 -7.65
C LYS A 212 -5.97 -6.12 -6.93
N ALA A 213 -5.27 -5.46 -6.05
CA ALA A 213 -5.78 -4.39 -5.22
C ALA A 213 -5.55 -3.02 -5.87
N GLN A 214 -6.66 -2.29 -6.04
CA GLN A 214 -6.65 -0.99 -6.68
C GLN A 214 -6.32 0.10 -5.67
N MET A 215 -5.44 1.03 -6.06
CA MET A 215 -5.12 2.24 -5.32
C MET A 215 -5.86 3.43 -5.92
N TYR A 216 -6.39 4.31 -5.07
CA TYR A 216 -7.05 5.53 -5.52
C TYR A 216 -6.10 6.43 -6.31
N ASN A 217 -6.51 6.81 -7.53
CA ASN A 217 -5.76 7.74 -8.37
C ASN A 217 -6.40 9.13 -8.30
N ARG A 218 -5.74 10.04 -7.61
CA ARG A 218 -6.21 11.42 -7.39
C ARG A 218 -6.38 12.25 -8.67
N PHE A 219 -5.70 11.88 -9.76
CA PHE A 219 -5.65 12.69 -10.97
C PHE A 219 -6.57 12.18 -12.09
N ASN A 220 -6.92 10.90 -12.07
CA ASN A 220 -7.70 10.30 -13.15
C ASN A 220 -8.44 9.06 -12.65
N ASP A 221 -9.75 9.16 -12.48
CA ASP A 221 -10.60 8.07 -11.99
C ASP A 221 -10.71 6.92 -13.00
N ALA A 222 -10.45 7.18 -14.28
CA ALA A 222 -10.48 6.15 -15.31
C ALA A 222 -9.21 5.28 -15.34
N GLU A 223 -8.11 5.75 -14.76
CA GLU A 223 -6.84 5.01 -14.69
C GLU A 223 -6.77 4.18 -13.42
N LYS A 224 -6.98 2.90 -13.55
CA LYS A 224 -6.86 1.93 -12.44
C LYS A 224 -5.39 1.60 -12.22
N ARG A 225 -4.85 2.02 -11.08
CA ARG A 225 -3.48 1.69 -10.65
C ARG A 225 -3.52 0.66 -9.53
N THR A 226 -2.66 -0.32 -9.61
CA THR A 226 -2.51 -1.32 -8.55
C THR A 226 -1.39 -0.94 -7.58
N TYR A 227 -1.45 -1.45 -6.34
CA TYR A 227 -0.37 -1.23 -5.38
C TYR A 227 0.96 -1.83 -5.86
N ASP A 228 0.95 -2.99 -6.57
CA ASP A 228 2.17 -3.55 -7.15
C ASP A 228 2.81 -2.61 -8.17
N GLU A 229 2.02 -1.98 -9.03
CA GLU A 229 2.53 -0.98 -10.00
C GLU A 229 3.13 0.25 -9.33
N ILE A 230 2.53 0.73 -8.23
CA ILE A 230 3.03 1.87 -7.47
C ILE A 230 4.42 1.55 -6.89
N PHE A 231 4.59 0.37 -6.30
CA PHE A 231 5.88 -0.08 -5.79
C PHE A 231 6.88 -0.31 -6.93
N TRP A 232 6.46 -0.92 -8.02
CA TRP A 232 7.31 -1.18 -9.18
C TRP A 232 7.81 0.11 -9.84
N LYS A 233 6.91 1.06 -10.08
CA LYS A 233 7.21 2.36 -10.68
C LYS A 233 7.80 3.37 -9.67
N ARG A 234 7.90 3.00 -8.39
CA ARG A 234 8.38 3.84 -7.28
C ARG A 234 7.63 5.17 -7.15
N MET A 235 6.30 5.13 -7.32
CA MET A 235 5.43 6.31 -7.28
C MET A 235 5.06 6.68 -5.83
N PHE A 236 6.04 6.87 -4.97
CA PHE A 236 5.89 7.25 -3.57
C PHE A 236 7.04 8.15 -3.12
N SER A 237 6.78 8.99 -2.14
CA SER A 237 7.80 9.75 -1.43
C SER A 237 8.32 8.95 -0.24
N SER A 238 9.64 8.99 -0.01
CA SER A 238 10.25 8.25 1.08
C SER A 238 11.60 8.84 1.46
N TYR A 239 12.01 8.64 2.72
CA TYR A 239 13.34 8.97 3.20
C TYR A 239 14.09 7.73 3.70
N ILE A 240 15.42 7.76 3.62
CA ILE A 240 16.27 6.66 4.08
C ILE A 240 16.47 6.82 5.59
N TYR A 241 16.24 5.76 6.37
CA TYR A 241 16.49 5.78 7.80
C TYR A 241 17.65 4.86 8.23
N LYS A 242 18.09 3.96 7.34
CA LYS A 242 19.21 3.05 7.55
C LYS A 242 19.81 2.62 6.22
N GLU A 243 21.10 2.48 6.17
CA GLU A 243 21.83 1.77 5.12
C GLU A 243 22.66 0.64 5.74
N SER A 244 23.04 -0.34 4.93
CA SER A 244 23.98 -1.39 5.41
C SER A 244 25.31 -0.77 5.77
N ASN A 245 25.70 -0.88 7.02
CA ASN A 245 26.96 -0.40 7.56
C ASN A 245 27.56 -1.43 8.53
N VAL A 246 28.84 -1.29 8.83
CA VAL A 246 29.60 -2.24 9.69
C VAL A 246 29.01 -2.33 11.11
N PHE A 247 28.40 -1.26 11.60
CA PHE A 247 27.86 -1.19 12.96
C PHE A 247 26.39 -1.54 13.03
N ASP A 248 25.75 -1.81 11.89
CA ASP A 248 24.30 -2.04 11.74
C ASP A 248 23.42 -0.94 12.37
N ARG A 249 23.93 0.32 12.41
CA ARG A 249 23.26 1.47 13.03
C ARG A 249 22.25 2.11 12.10
N ARG A 250 21.18 2.64 12.69
CA ARG A 250 20.23 3.56 12.04
C ARG A 250 20.82 4.97 12.03
N ILE A 251 20.36 5.80 11.12
CA ILE A 251 20.78 7.21 11.04
C ILE A 251 20.49 7.94 12.36
N SER A 252 19.33 7.67 12.99
CA SER A 252 18.93 8.27 14.26
C SER A 252 19.83 7.91 15.45
N GLU A 253 20.73 6.94 15.33
CA GLU A 253 21.67 6.54 16.38
C GLU A 253 22.97 7.33 16.36
N TYR A 254 23.26 8.05 15.27
CA TYR A 254 24.49 8.85 15.13
C TYR A 254 24.24 10.27 14.62
N ALA A 255 23.04 10.59 14.14
CA ALA A 255 22.65 11.93 13.71
C ALA A 255 21.24 12.24 14.23
N GLU A 256 21.02 13.42 14.77
CA GLU A 256 19.75 13.82 15.37
C GLU A 256 19.10 15.01 14.62
N GLY A 257 17.77 15.08 14.65
CA GLY A 257 17.02 16.21 14.12
C GLY A 257 17.30 16.48 12.64
N ILE A 258 17.74 17.68 12.31
CA ILE A 258 18.02 18.13 10.94
C ILE A 258 19.20 17.37 10.34
N ASP A 259 20.21 17.05 11.12
CA ASP A 259 21.40 16.34 10.65
C ASP A 259 21.05 14.92 10.16
N ALA A 260 20.07 14.28 10.77
CA ALA A 260 19.55 12.99 10.29
C ALA A 260 18.89 13.10 8.90
N LEU A 261 18.21 14.21 8.62
CA LEU A 261 17.64 14.47 7.29
C LEU A 261 18.73 14.73 6.25
N PHE A 262 19.74 15.51 6.59
CA PHE A 262 20.88 15.74 5.70
C PHE A 262 21.64 14.44 5.42
N GLU A 263 21.80 13.59 6.40
CA GLU A 263 22.46 12.29 6.22
C GLU A 263 21.63 11.36 5.31
N SER A 264 20.31 11.33 5.49
CA SER A 264 19.39 10.61 4.58
C SER A 264 19.52 11.10 3.13
N GLU A 265 19.58 12.42 2.94
CA GLU A 265 19.74 13.02 1.61
C GLU A 265 21.13 12.79 1.04
N ARG A 266 22.19 12.81 1.88
CA ARG A 266 23.54 12.47 1.47
C ARG A 266 23.61 11.05 0.91
N ILE A 267 23.06 10.06 1.62
CA ILE A 267 23.03 8.66 1.16
C ILE A 267 22.28 8.54 -0.16
N LYS A 268 21.17 9.24 -0.30
CA LYS A 268 20.39 9.26 -1.56
C LYS A 268 21.19 9.87 -2.71
N ASN A 269 21.91 10.98 -2.46
CA ASN A 269 22.75 11.63 -3.45
C ASN A 269 23.97 10.78 -3.82
N ASP A 270 24.57 10.07 -2.87
CA ASP A 270 25.68 9.13 -3.11
C ASP A 270 25.26 8.02 -4.08
N LEU A 271 24.06 7.46 -3.89
CA LEU A 271 23.47 6.47 -4.81
C LEU A 271 23.23 7.04 -6.20
N PHE A 272 22.65 8.24 -6.28
CA PHE A 272 22.39 8.93 -7.54
C PHE A 272 23.70 9.25 -8.28
N THR A 273 24.71 9.76 -7.56
CA THR A 273 26.01 10.07 -8.13
C THR A 273 26.71 8.80 -8.63
N PHE A 274 26.61 7.72 -7.86
CA PHE A 274 27.18 6.43 -8.28
C PHE A 274 26.49 5.91 -9.56
N GLU A 275 25.16 5.98 -9.65
CA GLU A 275 24.42 5.62 -10.85
C GLU A 275 24.85 6.49 -12.04
N HIS A 276 25.01 7.79 -11.84
CA HIS A 276 25.42 8.71 -12.91
C HIS A 276 26.83 8.42 -13.40
N GLN A 277 27.77 8.16 -12.51
CA GLN A 277 29.15 7.81 -12.84
C GLN A 277 29.27 6.51 -13.67
N LEU A 278 28.33 5.59 -13.54
CA LEU A 278 28.33 4.37 -14.36
C LEU A 278 28.00 4.60 -15.84
N TRP A 279 27.48 5.78 -16.19
CA TRP A 279 27.17 6.17 -17.57
C TRP A 279 28.26 7.00 -18.24
N GLU A 280 29.28 7.40 -17.51
CA GLU A 280 30.37 8.25 -18.04
C GLU A 280 31.51 7.47 -18.72
N PHE A 281 31.36 6.15 -18.93
CA PHE A 281 32.37 5.30 -19.57
C PHE A 281 31.94 4.77 -20.93
#